data_45f22d258e3a8eefa086abb741bc7019
#
_entry.id   45f22d258e3a8eefa086abb741bc7019
#
_cell.length_a   1.000
_cell.length_b   1.000
_cell.length_c   1.000
_cell.angle_alpha   90.00
_cell.angle_beta   90.00
_cell.angle_gamma   90.00
#
_symmetry.space_group_name_H-M   'P 1'
#
loop_
_entity.id
_entity.type
_entity.pdbx_description
1 polymer ?
#
loop_
_entity_poly.entity_id
_entity_poly.type
_entity_poly.pdbx_seq_one_letter_code
_entity_poly.pdbx_strand_id
1 'polypeptide(L)'
;MNFFTFTKKATTRVATFLLSVSLITGCFCQRQDPNKTVTEDSIPTIVVGVDNYEPFSFKDEEGNIIGIDVELAKEVFHRLNYSPEFKFIDWSKKKELLDSKKIDCIWSSFTMTGRESQFLWAGPYLYSQQVVMVPKNSPIYSIKDLNGKVVGVQSTTKPVDLLLSGGKNIPKIKEMIVFPTKSETVASLREGGVDAVAGHITALYRYTVQEHFRFLSDALEEVRLGVAFPKSGDQKLVDALTNTLEDMKNEGLVDEIIQKYGLDPKPLVWGK
;
A
#
# COMPACT_ATOMS: atom_id res chain seq x y z
N MET A 1 47.24 -54.65 24.57
CA MET A 1 48.48 -55.42 24.22
C MET A 1 49.36 -54.45 23.44
N ASN A 2 50.46 -54.16 24.10
CA ASN A 2 51.79 -53.63 23.62
C ASN A 2 51.77 -52.28 22.89
N PHE A 3 52.29 -51.20 23.53
CA PHE A 3 53.66 -50.85 23.95
C PHE A 3 54.61 -50.62 22.77
N PHE A 4 55.20 -49.45 22.61
CA PHE A 4 56.58 -48.98 22.92
C PHE A 4 56.77 -47.67 22.15
N THR A 5 57.00 -46.56 22.71
CA THR A 5 58.07 -45.83 23.41
C THR A 5 59.41 -45.60 22.64
N PHE A 6 59.86 -44.35 22.83
CA PHE A 6 61.23 -43.82 22.83
C PHE A 6 61.88 -43.53 21.47
N THR A 7 62.65 -42.48 21.28
CA THR A 7 63.57 -41.67 22.13
C THR A 7 64.04 -40.39 21.43
N LYS A 8 64.48 -39.47 22.25
CA LYS A 8 65.28 -38.30 22.07
C LYS A 8 66.55 -38.53 21.21
N LYS A 9 67.07 -37.47 20.53
CA LYS A 9 68.42 -36.92 20.80
C LYS A 9 68.61 -35.56 20.18
N ALA A 10 69.24 -34.70 20.98
CA ALA A 10 69.71 -33.36 20.70
C ALA A 10 71.13 -33.44 20.07
N THR A 11 71.55 -32.35 19.49
CA THR A 11 72.89 -31.69 19.55
C THR A 11 73.06 -30.83 18.29
N THR A 12 73.33 -29.59 18.39
CA THR A 12 74.48 -28.71 18.70
C THR A 12 74.93 -27.92 17.49
N ARG A 13 74.83 -26.61 17.64
CA ARG A 13 75.73 -25.52 17.18
C ARG A 13 76.36 -25.54 15.79
N VAL A 14 76.15 -24.46 15.02
CA VAL A 14 77.26 -23.55 14.63
C VAL A 14 76.70 -22.20 14.19
N ALA A 15 77.25 -21.16 14.73
CA ALA A 15 77.04 -19.77 14.38
C ALA A 15 77.85 -19.42 13.13
N THR A 16 77.21 -18.65 12.24
CA THR A 16 77.98 -17.87 11.28
C THR A 16 77.27 -16.53 11.04
N PHE A 17 77.99 -15.49 11.39
CA PHE A 17 77.67 -14.08 11.18
C PHE A 17 77.90 -13.77 9.69
N LEU A 18 77.00 -13.12 9.04
CA LEU A 18 77.29 -12.22 7.92
C LEU A 18 76.21 -11.09 7.84
N LEU A 19 76.78 -9.91 7.83
CA LEU A 19 76.15 -8.62 7.64
C LEU A 19 75.38 -8.55 6.31
N SER A 20 74.31 -7.83 6.29
CA SER A 20 74.20 -6.55 5.60
C SER A 20 72.82 -6.36 4.92
N VAL A 21 72.48 -5.13 4.92
CA VAL A 21 71.59 -4.37 4.03
C VAL A 21 70.17 -4.21 4.51
N SER A 22 69.99 -3.09 5.16
CA SER A 22 68.74 -2.40 5.43
C SER A 22 68.02 -2.02 4.14
N LEU A 23 66.87 -2.61 3.90
CA LEU A 23 65.85 -2.05 3.03
C LEU A 23 64.66 -1.67 3.91
N ILE A 24 64.56 -0.36 4.15
CA ILE A 24 63.39 0.25 4.82
C ILE A 24 62.22 0.18 3.85
N THR A 25 61.42 -0.86 3.93
CA THR A 25 60.07 -0.87 3.39
C THR A 25 59.13 -0.37 4.49
N GLY A 26 58.75 0.89 4.38
CA GLY A 26 57.76 1.50 5.25
C GLY A 26 56.44 0.73 5.15
N CYS A 27 56.20 -0.10 6.15
CA CYS A 27 54.88 -0.64 6.38
C CYS A 27 54.03 0.50 6.93
N PHE A 28 53.24 1.10 6.04
CA PHE A 28 52.17 2.03 6.41
C PHE A 28 51.13 1.20 7.17
N CYS A 29 51.35 1.06 8.48
CA CYS A 29 50.34 0.49 9.38
C CYS A 29 49.23 1.52 9.48
N GLN A 30 48.22 1.37 8.65
CA GLN A 30 46.95 2.09 8.78
C GLN A 30 46.37 1.70 10.16
N ARG A 31 46.52 2.59 11.14
CA ARG A 31 45.80 2.49 12.42
C ARG A 31 44.33 2.43 12.06
N GLN A 32 43.74 1.24 12.12
CA GLN A 32 42.31 1.09 12.23
C GLN A 32 41.89 1.68 13.58
N ASP A 33 41.12 2.74 13.53
CA ASP A 33 40.47 3.34 14.68
C ASP A 33 39.55 2.29 15.31
N PRO A 34 39.79 1.82 16.57
CA PRO A 34 39.00 0.77 17.19
C PRO A 34 37.59 1.26 17.61
N ASN A 35 37.22 2.47 17.23
CA ASN A 35 35.96 3.08 17.66
C ASN A 35 35.01 3.42 16.51
N LYS A 36 35.18 2.79 15.35
CA LYS A 36 34.13 2.78 14.34
C LYS A 36 33.11 1.74 14.76
N THR A 37 32.22 2.12 15.67
CA THR A 37 30.93 1.44 15.88
C THR A 37 30.32 1.30 14.50
N VAL A 38 30.28 0.07 13.97
CA VAL A 38 29.39 -0.30 12.89
C VAL A 38 28.02 -0.10 13.50
N THR A 39 27.37 1.03 13.22
CA THR A 39 25.96 1.19 13.47
C THR A 39 25.30 0.05 12.68
N GLU A 40 24.67 -0.90 13.40
CA GLU A 40 23.70 -1.79 12.77
C GLU A 40 22.82 -0.89 11.92
N ASP A 41 22.84 -1.08 10.60
CA ASP A 41 21.96 -0.35 9.69
C ASP A 41 20.53 -0.73 10.10
N SER A 42 19.92 0.12 10.90
CA SER A 42 18.52 -0.06 11.29
C SER A 42 17.69 -0.02 10.00
N ILE A 43 16.86 -1.03 9.80
CA ILE A 43 15.93 -1.10 8.67
C ILE A 43 15.15 0.21 8.62
N PRO A 44 15.21 0.97 7.51
CA PRO A 44 14.55 2.27 7.42
C PRO A 44 13.04 2.12 7.54
N THR A 45 12.42 2.99 8.32
CA THR A 45 10.97 3.03 8.48
C THR A 45 10.32 3.80 7.31
N ILE A 46 9.19 3.29 6.82
CA ILE A 46 8.34 3.99 5.85
C ILE A 46 6.93 4.15 6.43
N VAL A 47 6.44 5.38 6.47
CA VAL A 47 5.14 5.72 7.04
C VAL A 47 4.06 5.68 5.98
N VAL A 48 3.13 4.73 6.11
CA VAL A 48 2.04 4.48 5.18
C VAL A 48 0.75 5.12 5.70
N GLY A 49 0.23 6.11 4.99
CA GLY A 49 -1.06 6.72 5.29
C GLY A 49 -2.22 5.88 4.78
N VAL A 50 -3.13 5.48 5.68
CA VAL A 50 -4.30 4.66 5.35
C VAL A 50 -5.59 5.31 5.84
N ASP A 51 -6.70 5.04 5.16
CA ASP A 51 -8.07 5.34 5.63
C ASP A 51 -8.66 4.14 6.37
N ASN A 52 -9.68 4.33 7.18
CA ASN A 52 -10.46 3.23 7.72
C ASN A 52 -11.45 2.72 6.64
N TYR A 53 -10.94 1.88 5.76
CA TYR A 53 -11.60 1.48 4.51
C TYR A 53 -11.58 -0.05 4.31
N GLU A 54 -12.35 -0.77 5.15
CA GLU A 54 -12.49 -2.22 5.08
C GLU A 54 -13.03 -2.68 3.70
N PRO A 55 -12.48 -3.74 3.08
CA PRO A 55 -11.49 -4.69 3.63
C PRO A 55 -10.03 -4.34 3.32
N PHE A 56 -9.70 -3.15 2.83
CA PHE A 56 -8.35 -2.75 2.41
C PHE A 56 -7.46 -2.35 3.58
N SER A 57 -7.99 -1.52 4.48
CA SER A 57 -7.29 -1.09 5.70
C SER A 57 -8.33 -0.77 6.79
N PHE A 58 -8.25 -1.45 7.94
CA PHE A 58 -9.18 -1.29 9.04
C PHE A 58 -8.55 -1.82 10.34
N LYS A 59 -9.22 -1.61 11.48
CA LYS A 59 -8.81 -2.20 12.77
C LYS A 59 -9.56 -3.51 13.01
N ASP A 60 -8.81 -4.52 13.48
CA ASP A 60 -9.40 -5.71 14.07
C ASP A 60 -9.94 -5.44 15.49
N GLU A 61 -10.46 -6.47 16.17
CA GLU A 61 -11.01 -6.36 17.53
C GLU A 61 -9.94 -6.03 18.57
N GLU A 62 -8.68 -6.40 18.31
CA GLU A 62 -7.53 -6.09 19.15
C GLU A 62 -6.96 -4.69 18.89
N GLY A 63 -7.43 -3.99 17.86
CA GLY A 63 -7.01 -2.65 17.47
C GLY A 63 -5.81 -2.60 16.52
N ASN A 64 -5.35 -3.76 16.00
CA ASN A 64 -4.30 -3.81 14.99
C ASN A 64 -4.82 -3.32 13.64
N ILE A 65 -3.95 -2.69 12.87
CA ILE A 65 -4.27 -2.29 11.49
C ILE A 65 -4.02 -3.48 10.58
N ILE A 66 -5.09 -3.94 9.92
CA ILE A 66 -5.09 -5.09 9.02
C ILE A 66 -5.84 -4.74 7.72
N GLY A 67 -5.83 -5.64 6.75
CA GLY A 67 -6.54 -5.50 5.48
C GLY A 67 -5.66 -5.84 4.29
N ILE A 68 -6.27 -5.91 3.11
CA ILE A 68 -5.59 -6.29 1.86
C ILE A 68 -4.39 -5.39 1.60
N ASP A 69 -4.57 -4.07 1.64
CA ASP A 69 -3.50 -3.12 1.37
C ASP A 69 -2.40 -3.15 2.43
N VAL A 70 -2.78 -3.43 3.69
CA VAL A 70 -1.83 -3.55 4.80
C VAL A 70 -0.95 -4.79 4.65
N GLU A 71 -1.53 -5.94 4.26
CA GLU A 71 -0.77 -7.17 4.05
C GLU A 71 0.13 -7.07 2.81
N LEU A 72 -0.39 -6.52 1.71
CA LEU A 72 0.43 -6.25 0.52
C LEU A 72 1.60 -5.32 0.86
N ALA A 73 1.34 -4.22 1.59
CA ALA A 73 2.38 -3.27 1.96
C ALA A 73 3.44 -3.90 2.89
N LYS A 74 3.03 -4.70 3.88
CA LYS A 74 3.96 -5.41 4.76
C LYS A 74 4.91 -6.30 3.97
N GLU A 75 4.40 -7.09 3.05
CA GLU A 75 5.20 -8.00 2.24
C GLU A 75 6.12 -7.26 1.28
N VAL A 76 5.59 -6.26 0.53
CA VAL A 76 6.39 -5.47 -0.39
C VAL A 76 7.53 -4.76 0.33
N PHE A 77 7.26 -4.08 1.43
CA PHE A 77 8.28 -3.34 2.15
C PHE A 77 9.28 -4.26 2.85
N HIS A 78 8.85 -5.44 3.32
CA HIS A 78 9.77 -6.47 3.81
C HIS A 78 10.76 -6.90 2.72
N ARG A 79 10.29 -7.20 1.50
CA ARG A 79 11.15 -7.58 0.35
C ARG A 79 12.12 -6.46 -0.04
N LEU A 80 11.72 -5.20 0.14
CA LEU A 80 12.54 -4.03 -0.15
C LEU A 80 13.41 -3.57 1.02
N ASN A 81 13.45 -4.33 2.12
CA ASN A 81 14.20 -4.02 3.34
C ASN A 81 13.79 -2.70 4.00
N TYR A 82 12.47 -2.44 4.07
CA TYR A 82 11.85 -1.35 4.82
C TYR A 82 10.95 -1.91 5.92
N SER A 83 10.75 -1.12 7.00
CA SER A 83 9.79 -1.41 8.07
C SER A 83 8.58 -0.48 7.93
N PRO A 84 7.39 -0.98 7.48
CA PRO A 84 6.22 -0.13 7.33
C PRO A 84 5.57 0.20 8.67
N GLU A 85 5.28 1.51 8.89
CA GLU A 85 4.45 2.03 9.96
C GLU A 85 3.13 2.54 9.39
N PHE A 86 1.99 1.97 9.80
CA PHE A 86 0.68 2.36 9.29
C PHE A 86 0.05 3.43 10.18
N LYS A 87 -0.46 4.51 9.55
CA LYS A 87 -1.18 5.59 10.24
C LYS A 87 -2.55 5.81 9.62
N PHE A 88 -3.61 5.71 10.43
CA PHE A 88 -4.91 6.24 10.01
C PHE A 88 -4.83 7.75 9.92
N ILE A 89 -5.26 8.27 8.77
CA ILE A 89 -5.22 9.70 8.48
C ILE A 89 -6.63 10.24 8.23
N ASP A 90 -6.80 11.53 8.43
CA ASP A 90 -7.92 12.25 7.84
C ASP A 90 -7.77 12.21 6.31
N TRP A 91 -8.66 11.44 5.65
CA TRP A 91 -8.56 11.20 4.21
C TRP A 91 -8.62 12.48 3.39
N SER A 92 -9.32 13.52 3.87
CA SER A 92 -9.38 14.82 3.22
C SER A 92 -8.02 15.53 3.17
N LYS A 93 -7.13 15.23 4.13
CA LYS A 93 -5.80 15.83 4.28
C LYS A 93 -4.67 14.98 3.71
N LYS A 94 -4.97 13.84 3.05
CA LYS A 94 -3.95 12.90 2.58
C LYS A 94 -2.84 13.56 1.76
N LYS A 95 -3.19 14.49 0.86
CA LYS A 95 -2.21 15.20 0.04
C LYS A 95 -1.34 16.15 0.88
N GLU A 96 -1.93 16.90 1.80
CA GLU A 96 -1.21 17.79 2.74
C GLU A 96 -0.21 17.01 3.58
N LEU A 97 -0.65 15.86 4.14
CA LEU A 97 0.18 14.99 4.97
C LEU A 97 1.35 14.39 4.17
N LEU A 98 1.11 14.03 2.92
CA LEU A 98 2.14 13.53 2.01
C LEU A 98 3.14 14.62 1.64
N ASP A 99 2.68 15.80 1.24
CA ASP A 99 3.52 16.94 0.85
C ASP A 99 4.36 17.46 2.03
N SER A 100 3.82 17.40 3.25
CA SER A 100 4.52 17.79 4.50
C SER A 100 5.40 16.68 5.09
N LYS A 101 5.53 15.53 4.42
CA LYS A 101 6.32 14.36 4.86
C LYS A 101 5.92 13.80 6.23
N LYS A 102 4.66 13.96 6.63
CA LYS A 102 4.08 13.29 7.81
C LYS A 102 3.74 11.84 7.53
N ILE A 103 3.57 11.49 6.25
CA ILE A 103 3.50 10.16 5.68
C ILE A 103 4.40 10.12 4.45
N ASP A 104 4.95 8.95 4.13
CA ASP A 104 5.84 8.76 2.97
C ASP A 104 5.07 8.32 1.72
N CYS A 105 3.97 7.59 1.92
CA CYS A 105 3.08 7.19 0.84
C CYS A 105 1.62 7.07 1.32
N ILE A 106 0.70 7.04 0.36
CA ILE A 106 -0.74 6.77 0.56
C ILE A 106 -1.04 5.41 -0.05
N TRP A 107 -1.52 4.47 0.77
CA TRP A 107 -1.90 3.13 0.33
C TRP A 107 -3.20 2.69 1.01
N SER A 108 -4.33 2.95 0.40
CA SER A 108 -5.66 2.62 0.92
C SER A 108 -6.70 2.66 -0.19
N SER A 109 -6.70 1.62 -1.07
CA SER A 109 -7.60 1.54 -2.23
C SER A 109 -7.60 2.84 -3.06
N PHE A 110 -6.44 3.50 -3.19
CA PHE A 110 -6.37 4.83 -3.74
C PHE A 110 -6.40 4.81 -5.27
N THR A 111 -7.43 5.43 -5.84
CA THR A 111 -7.63 5.49 -7.29
C THR A 111 -6.53 6.30 -7.97
N MET A 112 -5.78 5.64 -8.84
CA MET A 112 -4.77 6.21 -9.71
C MET A 112 -5.40 6.86 -10.96
N THR A 113 -6.44 6.23 -11.53
CA THR A 113 -7.12 6.67 -12.76
C THR A 113 -7.58 8.12 -12.67
N GLY A 114 -7.10 8.96 -13.61
CA GLY A 114 -7.39 10.40 -13.68
C GLY A 114 -6.62 11.26 -12.67
N ARG A 115 -5.64 10.67 -11.96
CA ARG A 115 -4.77 11.36 -11.01
C ARG A 115 -3.29 11.11 -11.28
N GLU A 116 -2.96 10.55 -12.44
CA GLU A 116 -1.59 10.15 -12.80
C GLU A 116 -0.60 11.32 -12.72
N SER A 117 -1.05 12.54 -13.05
CA SER A 117 -0.22 13.73 -12.97
C SER A 117 -0.05 14.33 -11.58
N GLN A 118 -0.86 13.89 -10.59
CA GLN A 118 -0.87 14.51 -9.25
C GLN A 118 0.17 13.89 -8.30
N PHE A 119 0.54 12.65 -8.50
CA PHE A 119 1.43 11.88 -7.64
C PHE A 119 2.48 11.15 -8.47
N LEU A 120 3.50 10.64 -7.80
CA LEU A 120 4.36 9.60 -8.32
C LEU A 120 3.74 8.26 -7.89
N TRP A 121 3.47 7.36 -8.83
CA TRP A 121 2.65 6.17 -8.59
C TRP A 121 3.44 4.88 -8.71
N ALA A 122 3.30 4.00 -7.73
CA ALA A 122 3.64 2.60 -7.87
C ALA A 122 2.39 1.76 -8.18
N GLY A 123 2.54 0.76 -9.04
CA GLY A 123 1.45 -0.06 -9.54
C GLY A 123 1.04 0.28 -10.97
N PRO A 124 -0.19 -0.08 -11.42
CA PRO A 124 -1.35 -0.44 -10.61
C PRO A 124 -1.19 -1.81 -9.93
N TYR A 125 -1.62 -1.92 -8.68
CA TYR A 125 -1.57 -3.19 -7.96
C TYR A 125 -2.90 -3.96 -7.99
N LEU A 126 -4.03 -3.24 -8.08
CA LEU A 126 -5.37 -3.81 -8.23
C LEU A 126 -6.21 -2.96 -9.19
N TYR A 127 -7.34 -3.56 -9.59
CA TYR A 127 -8.40 -2.91 -10.35
C TYR A 127 -9.68 -2.87 -9.52
N SER A 128 -10.55 -1.92 -9.79
CA SER A 128 -11.84 -1.77 -9.12
C SER A 128 -12.82 -1.04 -10.01
N GLN A 129 -14.07 -0.95 -9.56
CA GLN A 129 -15.10 -0.13 -10.20
C GLN A 129 -15.64 0.88 -9.21
N GLN A 130 -15.86 2.10 -9.67
CA GLN A 130 -16.69 3.07 -8.97
C GLN A 130 -18.14 2.75 -9.31
N VAL A 131 -18.92 2.42 -8.29
CA VAL A 131 -20.30 2.00 -8.43
C VAL A 131 -21.24 2.88 -7.60
N VAL A 132 -22.53 2.75 -7.86
CA VAL A 132 -23.57 3.39 -7.06
C VAL A 132 -24.39 2.31 -6.36
N MET A 133 -24.55 2.48 -5.06
CA MET A 133 -25.35 1.62 -4.17
C MET A 133 -26.62 2.37 -3.74
N VAL A 134 -27.75 1.67 -3.77
CA VAL A 134 -29.08 2.18 -3.42
C VAL A 134 -29.82 1.18 -2.51
N PRO A 135 -30.88 1.58 -1.78
CA PRO A 135 -31.77 0.65 -1.12
C PRO A 135 -32.34 -0.40 -2.11
N LYS A 136 -32.51 -1.64 -1.67
CA LYS A 136 -32.95 -2.75 -2.53
C LYS A 136 -34.28 -2.49 -3.23
N ASN A 137 -35.18 -1.74 -2.58
CA ASN A 137 -36.48 -1.34 -3.09
C ASN A 137 -36.49 0.03 -3.80
N SER A 138 -35.33 0.65 -4.01
CA SER A 138 -35.22 1.93 -4.72
C SER A 138 -35.67 1.80 -6.17
N PRO A 139 -36.34 2.81 -6.74
CA PRO A 139 -36.69 2.86 -8.17
C PRO A 139 -35.51 3.26 -9.08
N ILE A 140 -34.33 3.47 -8.52
CA ILE A 140 -33.10 3.82 -9.25
C ILE A 140 -32.41 2.55 -9.70
N TYR A 141 -32.39 2.21 -10.99
CA TYR A 141 -31.80 0.99 -11.53
C TYR A 141 -30.52 1.22 -12.35
N SER A 142 -30.37 2.41 -12.92
CA SER A 142 -29.23 2.80 -13.76
C SER A 142 -28.67 4.15 -13.35
N ILE A 143 -27.48 4.50 -13.85
CA ILE A 143 -26.86 5.82 -13.61
C ILE A 143 -27.78 6.96 -14.09
N LYS A 144 -28.54 6.76 -15.17
CA LYS A 144 -29.45 7.76 -15.69
C LYS A 144 -30.57 8.14 -14.71
N ASP A 145 -30.98 7.20 -13.85
CA ASP A 145 -32.04 7.41 -12.87
C ASP A 145 -31.58 8.27 -11.68
N LEU A 146 -30.28 8.58 -11.61
CA LEU A 146 -29.74 9.55 -10.64
C LEU A 146 -30.13 11.01 -10.95
N ASN A 147 -30.78 11.25 -12.11
CA ASN A 147 -31.27 12.58 -12.45
C ASN A 147 -32.21 13.12 -11.38
N GLY A 148 -31.86 14.29 -10.82
CA GLY A 148 -32.64 14.93 -9.76
C GLY A 148 -32.54 14.23 -8.38
N LYS A 149 -31.62 13.29 -8.17
CA LYS A 149 -31.40 12.55 -6.91
C LYS A 149 -30.31 13.19 -6.07
N VAL A 150 -30.34 12.90 -4.78
CA VAL A 150 -29.29 13.26 -3.81
C VAL A 150 -28.31 12.09 -3.68
N VAL A 151 -27.02 12.35 -3.97
CA VAL A 151 -25.98 11.32 -3.96
C VAL A 151 -24.96 11.60 -2.86
N GLY A 152 -24.76 10.63 -1.96
CA GLY A 152 -23.75 10.67 -0.92
C GLY A 152 -22.39 10.16 -1.43
N VAL A 153 -21.31 10.83 -1.05
CA VAL A 153 -19.95 10.46 -1.39
C VAL A 153 -19.00 10.73 -0.22
N GLN A 154 -17.92 9.96 -0.11
CA GLN A 154 -16.85 10.30 0.82
C GLN A 154 -15.97 11.42 0.24
N SER A 155 -15.54 12.34 1.10
CA SER A 155 -14.69 13.49 0.73
C SER A 155 -13.43 13.07 -0.02
N THR A 156 -13.06 13.84 -1.06
CA THR A 156 -11.82 13.68 -1.86
C THR A 156 -11.62 12.30 -2.48
N THR A 157 -12.72 11.55 -2.69
CA THR A 157 -12.72 10.28 -3.41
C THR A 157 -13.01 10.46 -4.90
N LYS A 158 -12.80 9.41 -5.69
CA LYS A 158 -13.01 9.47 -7.15
C LYS A 158 -14.46 9.78 -7.55
N PRO A 159 -15.52 9.27 -6.88
CA PRO A 159 -16.88 9.67 -7.18
C PRO A 159 -17.17 11.16 -7.10
N VAL A 160 -16.49 11.90 -6.19
CA VAL A 160 -16.60 13.35 -6.12
C VAL A 160 -16.18 13.98 -7.46
N ASP A 161 -15.01 13.58 -7.97
CA ASP A 161 -14.47 14.09 -9.23
C ASP A 161 -15.41 13.76 -10.41
N LEU A 162 -15.95 12.54 -10.46
CA LEU A 162 -16.84 12.07 -11.51
C LEU A 162 -18.15 12.83 -11.53
N LEU A 163 -18.77 13.04 -10.36
CA LEU A 163 -20.05 13.75 -10.26
C LEU A 163 -19.90 15.24 -10.53
N LEU A 164 -18.78 15.85 -10.14
CA LEU A 164 -18.48 17.26 -10.42
C LEU A 164 -18.15 17.53 -11.89
N SER A 165 -17.43 16.61 -12.53
CA SER A 165 -17.01 16.77 -13.93
C SER A 165 -18.15 16.63 -14.93
N GLY A 166 -19.29 16.05 -14.51
CA GLY A 166 -20.44 15.83 -15.40
C GLY A 166 -20.09 14.94 -16.59
N GLY A 167 -19.33 13.84 -16.39
CA GLY A 167 -18.90 12.91 -17.44
C GLY A 167 -20.06 12.49 -18.36
N LYS A 168 -19.74 12.05 -19.60
CA LYS A 168 -20.73 11.79 -20.69
C LYS A 168 -21.97 10.99 -20.29
N ASN A 169 -21.90 10.20 -19.23
CA ASN A 169 -22.97 9.31 -18.76
C ASN A 169 -23.54 9.69 -17.41
N ILE A 170 -23.10 10.79 -16.81
CA ILE A 170 -23.56 11.19 -15.47
C ILE A 170 -24.66 12.26 -15.64
N PRO A 171 -25.89 11.97 -15.17
CA PRO A 171 -27.00 12.90 -15.27
C PRO A 171 -26.83 14.05 -14.27
N LYS A 172 -27.65 15.08 -14.43
CA LYS A 172 -27.71 16.20 -13.49
C LYS A 172 -28.36 15.71 -12.18
N ILE A 173 -27.55 15.42 -11.17
CA ILE A 173 -28.04 15.12 -9.83
C ILE A 173 -28.63 16.38 -9.18
N LYS A 174 -29.54 16.22 -8.20
CA LYS A 174 -30.09 17.33 -7.42
C LYS A 174 -29.03 17.94 -6.51
N GLU A 175 -28.30 17.06 -5.80
CA GLU A 175 -27.32 17.45 -4.80
C GLU A 175 -26.29 16.34 -4.61
N MET A 176 -25.05 16.71 -4.32
CA MET A 176 -24.01 15.82 -3.84
C MET A 176 -23.72 16.17 -2.38
N ILE A 177 -23.97 15.22 -1.46
CA ILE A 177 -23.61 15.39 -0.04
C ILE A 177 -22.29 14.68 0.22
N VAL A 178 -21.31 15.45 0.73
CA VAL A 178 -19.95 14.97 0.98
C VAL A 178 -19.78 14.67 2.46
N PHE A 179 -19.41 13.43 2.78
CA PHE A 179 -19.16 12.96 4.14
C PHE A 179 -17.67 12.77 4.42
N PRO A 180 -17.20 12.94 5.66
CA PRO A 180 -15.80 12.67 6.02
C PRO A 180 -15.39 11.23 5.78
N THR A 181 -16.27 10.26 6.12
CA THR A 181 -15.97 8.83 6.10
C THR A 181 -16.96 8.03 5.24
N LYS A 182 -16.54 6.86 4.78
CA LYS A 182 -17.42 5.88 4.12
C LYS A 182 -18.56 5.46 5.03
N SER A 183 -18.31 5.25 6.32
CA SER A 183 -19.32 4.81 7.28
C SER A 183 -20.45 5.81 7.42
N GLU A 184 -20.14 7.11 7.51
CA GLU A 184 -21.14 8.18 7.56
C GLU A 184 -21.93 8.28 6.25
N THR A 185 -21.25 8.10 5.11
CA THR A 185 -21.91 8.07 3.80
C THR A 185 -22.97 6.97 3.74
N VAL A 186 -22.62 5.74 4.18
CA VAL A 186 -23.56 4.60 4.18
C VAL A 186 -24.65 4.78 5.25
N ALA A 187 -24.32 5.34 6.42
CA ALA A 187 -25.31 5.64 7.45
C ALA A 187 -26.40 6.59 6.92
N SER A 188 -25.99 7.63 6.20
CA SER A 188 -26.96 8.56 5.58
C SER A 188 -27.88 7.88 4.56
N LEU A 189 -27.37 6.89 3.78
CA LEU A 189 -28.22 6.09 2.88
C LEU A 189 -29.22 5.24 3.68
N ARG A 190 -28.78 4.63 4.77
CA ARG A 190 -29.61 3.79 5.64
C ARG A 190 -30.74 4.58 6.27
N GLU A 191 -30.48 5.82 6.63
CA GLU A 191 -31.43 6.75 7.27
C GLU A 191 -32.29 7.54 6.27
N GLY A 192 -32.07 7.38 4.95
CA GLY A 192 -32.78 8.09 3.90
C GLY A 192 -32.37 9.55 3.73
N GLY A 193 -31.22 9.96 4.26
CA GLY A 193 -30.63 11.29 4.07
C GLY A 193 -30.09 11.51 2.66
N VAL A 194 -29.76 10.43 1.94
CA VAL A 194 -29.39 10.43 0.53
C VAL A 194 -30.16 9.32 -0.21
N ASP A 195 -30.37 9.50 -1.53
CA ASP A 195 -31.04 8.49 -2.38
C ASP A 195 -30.10 7.37 -2.81
N ALA A 196 -28.81 7.67 -2.91
CA ALA A 196 -27.76 6.78 -3.42
C ALA A 196 -26.40 7.13 -2.81
N VAL A 197 -25.50 6.15 -2.80
CA VAL A 197 -24.10 6.31 -2.38
C VAL A 197 -23.16 5.83 -3.47
N ALA A 198 -22.09 6.60 -3.78
CA ALA A 198 -21.09 6.20 -4.74
C ALA A 198 -19.73 5.92 -4.07
N GLY A 199 -19.04 4.84 -4.52
CA GLY A 199 -17.77 4.39 -3.98
C GLY A 199 -17.20 3.18 -4.72
N HIS A 200 -16.11 2.61 -4.19
CA HIS A 200 -15.55 1.37 -4.72
C HIS A 200 -16.47 0.17 -4.46
N ILE A 201 -16.68 -0.65 -5.48
CA ILE A 201 -17.52 -1.85 -5.39
C ILE A 201 -17.06 -2.76 -4.24
N THR A 202 -15.78 -3.02 -4.12
CA THR A 202 -15.20 -3.91 -3.11
C THR A 202 -15.45 -3.43 -1.67
N ALA A 203 -15.39 -2.11 -1.45
CA ALA A 203 -15.62 -1.53 -0.13
C ALA A 203 -17.11 -1.39 0.23
N LEU A 204 -18.00 -1.39 -0.76
CA LEU A 204 -19.45 -1.32 -0.58
C LEU A 204 -20.12 -2.69 -0.63
N TYR A 205 -19.45 -3.74 -1.17
CA TYR A 205 -20.02 -5.05 -1.41
C TYR A 205 -20.66 -5.68 -0.16
N ARG A 206 -19.97 -5.59 1.00
CA ARG A 206 -20.48 -6.16 2.25
C ARG A 206 -21.88 -5.65 2.64
N TYR A 207 -22.19 -4.38 2.34
CA TYR A 207 -23.49 -3.79 2.65
C TYR A 207 -24.62 -4.35 1.77
N THR A 208 -24.29 -4.81 0.57
CA THR A 208 -25.29 -5.48 -0.30
C THR A 208 -25.58 -6.90 0.13
N VAL A 209 -24.65 -7.55 0.84
CA VAL A 209 -24.80 -8.91 1.39
C VAL A 209 -25.45 -8.89 2.77
N GLN A 210 -25.00 -7.99 3.64
CA GLN A 210 -25.41 -7.94 5.04
C GLN A 210 -26.65 -7.06 5.30
N GLU A 211 -26.92 -6.12 4.40
CA GLU A 211 -27.99 -5.14 4.52
C GLU A 211 -28.89 -5.12 3.27
N HIS A 212 -29.96 -4.32 3.31
CA HIS A 212 -30.96 -4.26 2.23
C HIS A 212 -30.59 -3.26 1.14
N PHE A 213 -29.34 -3.38 0.61
CA PHE A 213 -28.84 -2.55 -0.49
C PHE A 213 -28.54 -3.39 -1.74
N ARG A 214 -28.40 -2.71 -2.88
CA ARG A 214 -27.95 -3.27 -4.15
C ARG A 214 -27.16 -2.25 -4.93
N PHE A 215 -26.32 -2.71 -5.85
CA PHE A 215 -25.71 -1.85 -6.84
C PHE A 215 -26.65 -1.57 -8.00
N LEU A 216 -26.38 -0.47 -8.72
CA LEU A 216 -26.95 -0.25 -10.05
C LEU A 216 -26.35 -1.23 -11.05
N SER A 217 -27.00 -1.39 -12.21
CA SER A 217 -26.51 -2.26 -13.31
C SER A 217 -25.21 -1.75 -13.94
N ASP A 218 -25.00 -0.43 -13.88
CA ASP A 218 -23.89 0.23 -14.55
C ASP A 218 -22.86 0.72 -13.51
N ALA A 219 -21.56 0.66 -13.86
CA ALA A 219 -20.52 1.31 -13.10
C ALA A 219 -20.31 2.75 -13.57
N LEU A 220 -19.93 3.64 -12.65
CA LEU A 220 -19.53 5.01 -12.98
C LEU A 220 -18.23 5.04 -13.78
N GLU A 221 -17.25 4.23 -13.37
CA GLU A 221 -15.94 4.13 -14.01
C GLU A 221 -15.19 2.87 -13.54
N GLU A 222 -14.44 2.25 -14.45
CA GLU A 222 -13.42 1.26 -14.10
C GLU A 222 -12.14 2.00 -13.73
N VAL A 223 -11.49 1.59 -12.64
CA VAL A 223 -10.36 2.32 -12.08
C VAL A 223 -9.20 1.40 -11.72
N ARG A 224 -8.00 1.94 -11.81
CA ARG A 224 -6.76 1.34 -11.33
C ARG A 224 -6.44 1.88 -9.94
N LEU A 225 -5.98 1.00 -9.05
CA LEU A 225 -5.52 1.35 -7.71
C LEU A 225 -3.99 1.37 -7.69
N GLY A 226 -3.42 2.36 -7.06
CA GLY A 226 -1.98 2.54 -6.96
C GLY A 226 -1.56 3.04 -5.58
N VAL A 227 -0.25 2.95 -5.33
CA VAL A 227 0.39 3.55 -4.16
C VAL A 227 0.93 4.92 -4.55
N ALA A 228 0.47 5.96 -3.88
CA ALA A 228 0.84 7.33 -4.23
C ALA A 228 1.98 7.84 -3.34
N PHE A 229 3.02 8.35 -4.00
CA PHE A 229 4.15 9.03 -3.40
C PHE A 229 4.15 10.52 -3.78
N PRO A 230 4.89 11.38 -3.05
CA PRO A 230 5.05 12.77 -3.47
C PRO A 230 5.65 12.85 -4.88
N LYS A 231 5.29 13.87 -5.67
CA LYS A 231 5.87 14.07 -7.02
C LYS A 231 7.40 14.20 -7.00
N SER A 232 7.95 14.68 -5.91
CA SER A 232 9.40 14.80 -5.66
C SER A 232 10.00 13.55 -5.01
N GLY A 233 9.26 12.44 -4.93
CA GLY A 233 9.69 11.20 -4.30
C GLY A 233 10.80 10.48 -5.06
N ASP A 234 11.28 9.38 -4.47
CA ASP A 234 12.31 8.55 -5.08
C ASP A 234 11.70 7.61 -6.15
N GLN A 235 11.98 7.93 -7.43
CA GLN A 235 11.53 7.11 -8.56
C GLN A 235 12.04 5.67 -8.48
N LYS A 236 13.26 5.44 -7.96
CA LYS A 236 13.81 4.09 -7.85
C LYS A 236 13.03 3.23 -6.85
N LEU A 237 12.63 3.82 -5.72
CA LEU A 237 11.76 3.13 -4.76
C LEU A 237 10.40 2.79 -5.38
N VAL A 238 9.81 3.72 -6.10
CA VAL A 238 8.51 3.54 -6.77
C VAL A 238 8.57 2.45 -7.84
N ASP A 239 9.64 2.41 -8.64
CA ASP A 239 9.88 1.38 -9.65
C ASP A 239 10.11 0.01 -8.99
N ALA A 240 10.92 -0.04 -7.93
CA ALA A 240 11.17 -1.26 -7.17
C ALA A 240 9.88 -1.81 -6.54
N LEU A 241 9.06 -0.93 -5.96
CA LEU A 241 7.76 -1.30 -5.38
C LEU A 241 6.80 -1.84 -6.45
N THR A 242 6.75 -1.21 -7.62
CA THR A 242 5.93 -1.66 -8.76
C THR A 242 6.35 -3.07 -9.22
N ASN A 243 7.65 -3.30 -9.38
CA ASN A 243 8.18 -4.59 -9.79
C ASN A 243 7.90 -5.68 -8.73
N THR A 244 8.09 -5.36 -7.45
CA THR A 244 7.80 -6.30 -6.35
C THR A 244 6.32 -6.69 -6.30
N LEU A 245 5.41 -5.74 -6.53
CA LEU A 245 3.97 -6.02 -6.63
C LEU A 245 3.63 -6.94 -7.80
N GLU A 246 4.29 -6.75 -8.95
CA GLU A 246 4.10 -7.62 -10.12
C GLU A 246 4.67 -9.04 -9.87
N ASP A 247 5.82 -9.15 -9.18
CA ASP A 247 6.38 -10.43 -8.76
C ASP A 247 5.41 -11.16 -7.83
N MET A 248 4.89 -10.49 -6.79
CA MET A 248 3.90 -11.05 -5.86
C MET A 248 2.62 -11.51 -6.57
N LYS A 249 2.18 -10.78 -7.60
CA LYS A 249 1.05 -11.16 -8.43
C LYS A 249 1.33 -12.42 -9.24
N ASN A 250 2.51 -12.52 -9.85
CA ASN A 250 2.93 -13.68 -10.63
C ASN A 250 3.14 -14.93 -9.74
N GLU A 251 3.53 -14.75 -8.50
CA GLU A 251 3.63 -15.81 -7.47
C GLU A 251 2.26 -16.28 -6.96
N GLY A 252 1.17 -15.56 -7.23
CA GLY A 252 -0.17 -15.85 -6.72
C GLY A 252 -0.44 -15.32 -5.29
N LEU A 253 0.53 -14.67 -4.67
CA LEU A 253 0.41 -14.18 -3.30
C LEU A 253 -0.64 -13.06 -3.17
N VAL A 254 -0.79 -12.22 -4.21
CA VAL A 254 -1.85 -11.19 -4.24
C VAL A 254 -3.23 -11.84 -4.21
N ASP A 255 -3.42 -12.93 -4.97
CA ASP A 255 -4.66 -13.69 -5.00
C ASP A 255 -4.98 -14.30 -3.61
N GLU A 256 -3.98 -14.90 -2.95
CA GLU A 256 -4.13 -15.48 -1.62
C GLU A 256 -4.55 -14.44 -0.59
N ILE A 257 -3.91 -13.26 -0.59
CA ILE A 257 -4.25 -12.17 0.31
C ILE A 257 -5.69 -11.69 0.07
N ILE A 258 -6.12 -11.52 -1.18
CA ILE A 258 -7.48 -11.09 -1.51
C ILE A 258 -8.52 -12.12 -1.04
N GLN A 259 -8.28 -13.42 -1.29
CA GLN A 259 -9.17 -14.51 -0.88
C GLN A 259 -9.34 -14.60 0.64
N LYS A 260 -8.28 -14.33 1.41
CA LYS A 260 -8.33 -14.26 2.87
C LYS A 260 -9.37 -13.27 3.39
N TYR A 261 -9.64 -12.19 2.64
CA TYR A 261 -10.68 -11.20 2.95
C TYR A 261 -12.03 -11.48 2.28
N GLY A 262 -12.23 -12.69 1.71
CA GLY A 262 -13.51 -13.14 1.16
C GLY A 262 -13.88 -12.50 -0.19
N LEU A 263 -12.90 -11.95 -0.93
CA LEU A 263 -13.12 -11.39 -2.25
C LEU A 263 -12.61 -12.34 -3.34
N ASP A 264 -13.22 -12.24 -4.54
CA ASP A 264 -12.70 -12.90 -5.75
C ASP A 264 -11.51 -12.10 -6.29
N PRO A 265 -10.31 -12.69 -6.39
CA PRO A 265 -9.15 -12.00 -6.91
C PRO A 265 -9.24 -11.69 -8.41
N LYS A 266 -9.95 -12.53 -9.18
CA LYS A 266 -9.94 -12.47 -10.64
C LYS A 266 -10.26 -11.07 -11.20
N PRO A 267 -11.37 -10.40 -10.84
CA PRO A 267 -11.64 -9.05 -11.33
C PRO A 267 -10.71 -8.00 -10.75
N LEU A 268 -10.17 -8.23 -9.54
CA LEU A 268 -9.32 -7.26 -8.84
C LEU A 268 -7.87 -7.26 -9.35
N VAL A 269 -7.34 -8.44 -9.68
CA VAL A 269 -5.93 -8.59 -10.11
C VAL A 269 -5.78 -8.38 -11.61
N TRP A 270 -6.75 -8.82 -12.40
CA TRP A 270 -6.65 -8.88 -13.86
C TRP A 270 -7.52 -7.85 -14.59
N GLY A 271 -8.39 -7.12 -13.89
CA GLY A 271 -9.19 -6.04 -14.47
C GLY A 271 -10.30 -6.49 -15.40
N LYS A 272 -10.83 -7.72 -15.24
CA LYS A 272 -11.92 -8.26 -16.11
C LYS A 272 -12.90 -9.11 -15.30
#